data_f033bf3dfe1825904aa3900148a8c545
#
_entry.id   f033bf3dfe1825904aa3900148a8c545
#
_cell.length_a   1.000
_cell.length_b   1.000
_cell.length_c   1.000
_cell.angle_alpha   90.00
_cell.angle_beta   90.00
_cell.angle_gamma   90.00
#
_symmetry.space_group_name_H-M   'P 1'
#
loop_
_entity.id
_entity.type
_entity.pdbx_description
1 polymer ?
#
loop_
_entity_poly.entity_id
_entity_poly.type
_entity_poly.pdbx_seq_one_letter_code
_entity_poly.pdbx_strand_id
1 'polypeptide(L)'
;MGAQLQGLLGFATFAVSVGVFSVVSGCAATPASGDQDPVDAASGPAPVAALPTTPPVLTPPDPPDVSGGFGPEVLLPGEKATDDAVATVGDLVLRRSHAYTRLLSAHPKLALSAVDLLVFDVLVARHAQQHGIRVSEQRIEALAEAEERSLREQVAEELGDMSFGEYVWRLFGMREQAWRASLRLRTAQRLYQGYVLRYLALREDRVRVRFLVNKDRAVAQEVVDKVKVGADFATLALRWSEDPTRRDGGLLPPFGEGFRHPAARRAFALQAGGVCEPFEADWGGERRWFVVYCLEHRPGRDVAFDAVCDEIDADLVERPVTPLETTAYTMRWRREEEVETREASK
;
A
#
# COMPACT_ATOMS: atom_id res chain seq x y z
N MET A 1 4.49 -18.34 -30.18
CA MET A 1 4.51 -17.01 -29.60
C MET A 1 3.31 -16.91 -28.67
N GLY A 2 3.40 -17.41 -27.45
CA GLY A 2 2.26 -17.51 -26.54
C GLY A 2 2.70 -18.01 -25.15
N ALA A 3 3.75 -17.40 -24.55
CA ALA A 3 4.24 -17.87 -23.24
C ALA A 3 4.87 -16.76 -22.38
N GLN A 4 4.49 -15.49 -22.57
CA GLN A 4 5.11 -14.37 -21.83
C GLN A 4 4.16 -13.43 -21.08
N LEU A 5 2.88 -13.78 -20.93
CA LEU A 5 1.90 -12.93 -20.23
C LEU A 5 1.51 -13.41 -18.82
N GLN A 6 2.03 -14.53 -18.37
CA GLN A 6 1.67 -15.08 -17.03
C GLN A 6 2.46 -14.48 -15.83
N GLY A 7 3.46 -13.64 -16.08
CA GLY A 7 4.29 -13.03 -15.00
C GLY A 7 3.71 -11.78 -14.34
N LEU A 8 2.65 -11.19 -14.85
CA LEU A 8 2.10 -9.89 -14.39
C LEU A 8 1.04 -9.99 -13.30
N LEU A 9 0.64 -11.19 -12.91
CA LEU A 9 -0.46 -11.44 -11.98
C LEU A 9 -0.02 -11.87 -10.57
N GLY A 10 1.12 -11.41 -10.12
CA GLY A 10 1.49 -11.47 -8.70
C GLY A 10 0.65 -10.51 -7.88
N PHE A 11 -0.66 -10.62 -7.93
CA PHE A 11 -1.56 -9.88 -7.07
C PHE A 11 -1.39 -10.35 -5.63
N ALA A 12 -0.95 -9.46 -4.75
CA ALA A 12 -1.32 -9.56 -3.36
C ALA A 12 -2.87 -9.48 -3.32
N THR A 13 -3.51 -10.63 -3.42
CA THR A 13 -4.92 -10.80 -3.10
C THR A 13 -5.05 -10.34 -1.65
N PHE A 14 -5.52 -9.12 -1.44
CA PHE A 14 -6.12 -8.75 -0.18
C PHE A 14 -7.38 -9.63 -0.07
N ALA A 15 -7.19 -10.84 0.43
CA ALA A 15 -8.27 -11.64 0.92
C ALA A 15 -8.87 -10.86 2.09
N VAL A 16 -9.88 -10.05 1.79
CA VAL A 16 -10.82 -9.60 2.79
C VAL A 16 -11.55 -10.87 3.21
N SER A 17 -11.03 -11.51 4.26
CA SER A 17 -11.76 -12.55 4.97
C SER A 17 -13.01 -11.88 5.53
N VAL A 18 -14.09 -11.97 4.77
CA VAL A 18 -15.43 -11.70 5.28
C VAL A 18 -15.72 -12.83 6.25
N GLY A 19 -15.36 -12.62 7.52
CA GLY A 19 -15.79 -13.46 8.61
C GLY A 19 -17.30 -13.37 8.71
N VAL A 20 -17.97 -14.41 8.24
CA VAL A 20 -19.39 -14.63 8.53
C VAL A 20 -19.48 -14.88 10.04
N PHE A 21 -19.79 -13.84 10.79
CA PHE A 21 -20.19 -13.99 12.17
C PHE A 21 -21.60 -14.60 12.21
N SER A 22 -21.67 -15.92 12.35
CA SER A 22 -22.90 -16.60 12.78
C SER A 22 -23.14 -16.25 14.25
N VAL A 23 -24.03 -15.30 14.47
CA VAL A 23 -24.59 -15.05 15.80
C VAL A 23 -25.55 -16.19 16.11
N VAL A 24 -25.07 -17.21 16.82
CA VAL A 24 -25.94 -18.20 17.44
C VAL A 24 -26.49 -17.57 18.74
N SER A 25 -27.71 -17.06 18.65
CA SER A 25 -28.47 -16.61 19.81
C SER A 25 -29.09 -17.83 20.50
N GLY A 26 -28.41 -18.33 21.49
CA GLY A 26 -28.96 -19.35 22.43
C GLY A 26 -29.60 -18.67 23.64
N CYS A 27 -30.90 -18.45 23.60
CA CYS A 27 -31.65 -18.15 24.79
C CYS A 27 -32.32 -19.44 25.31
N ALA A 28 -31.77 -19.96 26.40
CA ALA A 28 -32.48 -20.97 27.21
C ALA A 28 -33.52 -20.26 28.07
N ALA A 29 -34.79 -20.58 27.88
CA ALA A 29 -35.91 -20.14 28.72
C ALA A 29 -36.15 -21.14 29.81
N THR A 30 -36.12 -20.68 31.07
CA THR A 30 -36.63 -21.39 32.26
C THR A 30 -38.11 -21.03 32.45
N PRO A 31 -39.01 -21.98 32.76
CA PRO A 31 -40.41 -21.63 33.00
C PRO A 31 -40.64 -21.24 34.46
N ALA A 32 -41.24 -20.09 34.68
CA ALA A 32 -41.86 -19.75 35.95
C ALA A 32 -43.38 -19.67 35.75
N SER A 33 -44.10 -20.48 36.48
CA SER A 33 -45.54 -20.49 36.63
C SER A 33 -46.01 -19.31 37.51
N GLY A 34 -47.11 -18.67 37.15
CA GLY A 34 -47.75 -17.67 37.99
C GLY A 34 -48.91 -16.96 37.31
N ASP A 35 -50.09 -17.36 37.69
CA ASP A 35 -51.40 -16.72 37.70
C ASP A 35 -51.87 -15.79 36.57
N GLN A 36 -53.02 -16.19 36.06
CA GLN A 36 -53.88 -15.48 35.13
C GLN A 36 -54.79 -14.50 35.86
N ASP A 37 -54.81 -13.25 35.40
CA ASP A 37 -56.02 -12.37 35.52
C ASP A 37 -56.32 -11.84 34.10
N PRO A 38 -57.60 -11.76 33.73
CA PRO A 38 -58.03 -11.40 32.40
C PRO A 38 -58.11 -9.90 32.25
N VAL A 39 -57.38 -9.30 31.37
CA VAL A 39 -57.50 -7.90 30.94
C VAL A 39 -57.85 -7.83 29.45
N ASP A 40 -58.86 -7.08 29.20
CA ASP A 40 -59.65 -6.74 28.01
C ASP A 40 -58.89 -6.77 26.65
N ALA A 41 -59.56 -7.43 25.74
CA ALA A 41 -59.31 -7.37 24.31
C ALA A 41 -59.82 -6.05 23.72
N ALA A 42 -58.92 -5.16 23.31
CA ALA A 42 -59.12 -4.22 22.18
C ALA A 42 -57.88 -3.34 21.94
N SER A 43 -57.01 -3.76 21.07
CA SER A 43 -56.21 -2.90 20.18
C SER A 43 -55.27 -3.83 19.38
N GLY A 44 -55.65 -4.16 18.18
CA GLY A 44 -54.78 -4.84 17.26
C GLY A 44 -53.55 -3.98 16.96
N PRO A 45 -52.36 -4.60 16.75
CA PRO A 45 -51.18 -3.85 16.41
C PRO A 45 -51.41 -3.09 15.11
N ALA A 46 -51.04 -1.79 15.11
CA ALA A 46 -51.02 -1.00 13.89
C ALA A 46 -50.18 -1.71 12.82
N PRO A 47 -50.57 -1.64 11.53
CA PRO A 47 -49.81 -2.28 10.47
C PRO A 47 -48.40 -1.70 10.47
N VAL A 48 -47.44 -2.55 10.78
CA VAL A 48 -46.02 -2.22 10.61
C VAL A 48 -45.81 -1.94 9.12
N ALA A 49 -45.56 -0.69 8.79
CA ALA A 49 -45.21 -0.29 7.43
C ALA A 49 -44.06 -1.20 6.95
N ALA A 50 -44.31 -1.93 5.87
CA ALA A 50 -43.30 -2.82 5.28
C ALA A 50 -42.04 -1.98 4.98
N LEU A 51 -40.95 -2.32 5.63
CA LEU A 51 -39.66 -1.72 5.34
C LEU A 51 -39.39 -1.93 3.84
N PRO A 52 -38.89 -0.89 3.12
CA PRO A 52 -38.56 -1.05 1.71
C PRO A 52 -37.56 -2.18 1.55
N THR A 53 -37.92 -3.17 0.73
CA THR A 53 -37.16 -4.39 0.49
C THR A 53 -35.87 -4.16 -0.30
N THR A 54 -35.62 -2.93 -0.73
CA THR A 54 -34.41 -2.57 -1.45
C THR A 54 -33.56 -1.67 -0.56
N PRO A 55 -32.36 -2.09 -0.11
CA PRO A 55 -31.49 -1.19 0.63
C PRO A 55 -31.17 0.04 -0.24
N PRO A 56 -31.07 1.24 0.36
CA PRO A 56 -30.70 2.43 -0.38
C PRO A 56 -29.35 2.17 -1.09
N VAL A 57 -29.35 2.34 -2.39
CA VAL A 57 -28.14 2.25 -3.21
C VAL A 57 -27.27 3.44 -2.85
N LEU A 58 -26.26 3.23 -1.99
CA LEU A 58 -25.18 4.20 -1.82
C LEU A 58 -24.48 4.30 -3.17
N THR A 59 -24.76 5.34 -3.91
CA THR A 59 -24.01 5.64 -5.14
C THR A 59 -22.61 6.02 -4.70
N PRO A 60 -21.54 5.28 -5.13
CA PRO A 60 -20.20 5.74 -4.89
C PRO A 60 -20.04 7.16 -5.47
N PRO A 61 -19.16 8.00 -4.91
CA PRO A 61 -18.87 9.28 -5.52
C PRO A 61 -18.51 9.07 -6.99
N ASP A 62 -18.99 9.94 -7.85
CA ASP A 62 -18.57 9.92 -9.23
C ASP A 62 -17.03 9.95 -9.27
N PRO A 63 -16.41 9.09 -10.09
CA PRO A 63 -14.98 9.14 -10.27
C PRO A 63 -14.60 10.57 -10.70
N PRO A 64 -13.40 11.06 -10.34
CA PRO A 64 -12.95 12.37 -10.78
C PRO A 64 -13.10 12.48 -12.30
N ASP A 65 -13.55 13.64 -12.76
CA ASP A 65 -13.67 13.89 -14.19
C ASP A 65 -12.29 13.81 -14.86
N VAL A 66 -12.06 12.71 -15.57
CA VAL A 66 -10.82 12.44 -16.32
C VAL A 66 -10.96 12.79 -17.81
N SER A 67 -11.95 13.59 -18.17
CA SER A 67 -12.18 14.03 -19.56
C SER A 67 -10.98 14.76 -20.18
N GLY A 68 -10.04 15.25 -19.37
CA GLY A 68 -8.77 15.86 -19.78
C GLY A 68 -7.60 14.89 -20.00
N GLY A 69 -7.82 13.58 -19.90
CA GLY A 69 -6.77 12.55 -19.91
C GLY A 69 -6.28 12.18 -18.51
N PHE A 70 -5.42 11.14 -18.45
CA PHE A 70 -4.87 10.65 -17.17
C PHE A 70 -3.52 11.31 -16.84
N GLY A 71 -3.51 12.64 -16.63
CA GLY A 71 -2.34 13.32 -16.07
C GLY A 71 -2.15 13.03 -14.57
N PRO A 72 -1.04 13.49 -13.95
CA PRO A 72 -0.80 13.30 -12.51
C PRO A 72 -1.89 13.89 -11.61
N GLU A 73 -2.66 14.83 -12.12
CA GLU A 73 -3.82 15.45 -11.45
C GLU A 73 -4.92 14.45 -11.08
N VAL A 74 -4.97 13.29 -11.74
CA VAL A 74 -5.90 12.19 -11.39
C VAL A 74 -5.67 11.64 -9.98
N LEU A 75 -4.49 11.86 -9.43
CA LEU A 75 -4.13 11.47 -8.07
C LEU A 75 -4.57 12.50 -7.03
N LEU A 76 -4.90 13.71 -7.46
CA LEU A 76 -5.30 14.78 -6.55
C LEU A 76 -6.77 14.62 -6.16
N PRO A 77 -7.13 14.91 -4.90
CA PRO A 77 -8.53 14.97 -4.52
C PRO A 77 -9.20 16.07 -5.36
N GLY A 78 -10.34 15.74 -6.00
CA GLY A 78 -11.08 16.71 -6.79
C GLY A 78 -11.44 17.96 -5.99
N GLU A 79 -11.37 19.13 -6.60
CA GLU A 79 -11.62 20.43 -5.95
C GLU A 79 -13.03 20.56 -5.34
N LYS A 80 -13.96 19.72 -5.77
CA LYS A 80 -15.36 19.74 -5.33
C LYS A 80 -15.74 18.49 -4.54
N ALA A 81 -15.04 18.20 -3.47
CA ALA A 81 -15.58 17.28 -2.46
C ALA A 81 -16.75 18.00 -1.75
N THR A 82 -17.91 18.02 -2.40
CA THR A 82 -19.14 18.54 -1.78
C THR A 82 -19.55 17.60 -0.65
N ASP A 83 -20.02 18.15 0.48
CA ASP A 83 -20.58 17.37 1.57
C ASP A 83 -22.00 16.92 1.20
N ASP A 84 -22.09 16.07 0.16
CA ASP A 84 -23.34 15.64 -0.43
C ASP A 84 -24.18 14.79 0.52
N ALA A 85 -25.48 14.85 0.33
CA ALA A 85 -26.41 13.96 1.00
C ALA A 85 -26.19 12.51 0.53
N VAL A 86 -25.97 11.62 1.48
CA VAL A 86 -25.83 10.17 1.22
C VAL A 86 -27.13 9.41 1.54
N ALA A 87 -27.98 9.95 2.40
CA ALA A 87 -29.27 9.37 2.73
C ALA A 87 -30.21 10.43 3.37
N THR A 88 -31.51 10.14 3.40
CA THR A 88 -32.50 10.94 4.10
C THR A 88 -33.37 10.05 4.98
N VAL A 89 -33.62 10.47 6.21
CA VAL A 89 -34.51 9.76 7.17
C VAL A 89 -35.51 10.78 7.69
N GLY A 90 -36.74 10.76 7.18
CA GLY A 90 -37.70 11.83 7.39
C GLY A 90 -37.13 13.17 6.89
N ASP A 91 -37.07 14.18 7.77
CA ASP A 91 -36.51 15.49 7.44
C ASP A 91 -34.98 15.60 7.67
N LEU A 92 -34.33 14.53 8.18
CA LEU A 92 -32.93 14.50 8.48
C LEU A 92 -32.11 14.09 7.26
N VAL A 93 -31.23 14.97 6.82
CA VAL A 93 -30.28 14.69 5.72
C VAL A 93 -28.97 14.17 6.31
N LEU A 94 -28.60 12.95 5.96
CA LEU A 94 -27.28 12.36 6.27
C LEU A 94 -26.30 12.72 5.18
N ARG A 95 -25.12 13.24 5.58
CA ARG A 95 -24.07 13.75 4.71
C ARG A 95 -22.82 12.88 4.74
N ARG A 96 -21.93 13.04 3.75
CA ARG A 96 -20.63 12.33 3.71
C ARG A 96 -19.79 12.59 4.97
N SER A 97 -19.79 13.81 5.50
CA SER A 97 -19.11 14.16 6.75
C SER A 97 -19.61 13.34 7.94
N HIS A 98 -20.91 13.09 8.03
CA HIS A 98 -21.48 12.24 9.07
C HIS A 98 -21.00 10.80 8.94
N ALA A 99 -20.98 10.27 7.70
CA ALA A 99 -20.48 8.93 7.42
C ALA A 99 -18.98 8.80 7.77
N TYR A 100 -18.15 9.79 7.40
CA TYR A 100 -16.73 9.81 7.74
C TYR A 100 -16.50 9.88 9.26
N THR A 101 -17.24 10.75 9.96
CA THR A 101 -17.19 10.84 11.44
C THR A 101 -17.56 9.50 12.08
N ARG A 102 -18.58 8.83 11.55
CA ARG A 102 -18.97 7.50 12.02
C ARG A 102 -17.91 6.44 11.75
N LEU A 103 -17.28 6.48 10.56
CA LEU A 103 -16.17 5.59 10.20
C LEU A 103 -14.97 5.82 11.13
N LEU A 104 -14.61 7.08 11.38
CA LEU A 104 -13.50 7.44 12.27
C LEU A 104 -13.72 6.93 13.70
N SER A 105 -14.97 6.99 14.21
CA SER A 105 -15.29 6.50 15.55
C SER A 105 -15.38 4.97 15.63
N ALA A 106 -15.87 4.30 14.58
CA ALA A 106 -16.07 2.86 14.58
C ALA A 106 -14.80 2.09 14.13
N HIS A 107 -14.06 2.65 13.16
CA HIS A 107 -12.90 2.03 12.53
C HIS A 107 -11.77 3.06 12.30
N PRO A 108 -11.17 3.62 13.37
CA PRO A 108 -10.19 4.71 13.26
C PRO A 108 -8.99 4.33 12.39
N LYS A 109 -8.49 3.12 12.47
CA LYS A 109 -7.37 2.65 11.64
C LYS A 109 -7.70 2.71 10.15
N LEU A 110 -8.90 2.32 9.75
CA LEU A 110 -9.32 2.35 8.34
C LEU A 110 -9.45 3.79 7.84
N ALA A 111 -10.07 4.68 8.63
CA ALA A 111 -10.20 6.09 8.29
C ALA A 111 -8.82 6.76 8.14
N LEU A 112 -7.90 6.53 9.08
CA LEU A 112 -6.54 7.08 9.03
C LEU A 112 -5.73 6.50 7.85
N SER A 113 -5.88 5.20 7.54
CA SER A 113 -5.25 4.61 6.37
C SER A 113 -5.70 5.27 5.07
N ALA A 114 -6.98 5.65 4.96
CA ALA A 114 -7.48 6.37 3.79
C ALA A 114 -6.83 7.75 3.66
N VAL A 115 -6.62 8.47 4.77
CA VAL A 115 -5.90 9.76 4.77
C VAL A 115 -4.44 9.55 4.37
N ASP A 116 -3.79 8.51 4.88
CA ASP A 116 -2.39 8.20 4.52
C ASP A 116 -2.23 7.90 3.02
N LEU A 117 -3.18 7.17 2.43
CA LEU A 117 -3.20 6.92 0.98
C LEU A 117 -3.40 8.21 0.19
N LEU A 118 -4.32 9.09 0.60
CA LEU A 118 -4.51 10.39 -0.06
C LEU A 118 -3.24 11.26 0.01
N VAL A 119 -2.58 11.31 1.16
CA VAL A 119 -1.30 12.03 1.31
C VAL A 119 -0.25 11.45 0.37
N PHE A 120 -0.15 10.12 0.29
CA PHE A 120 0.77 9.46 -0.62
C PHE A 120 0.47 9.78 -2.09
N ASP A 121 -0.79 9.73 -2.50
CA ASP A 121 -1.21 10.05 -3.87
C ASP A 121 -0.84 11.50 -4.23
N VAL A 122 -1.09 12.47 -3.34
CA VAL A 122 -0.69 13.87 -3.53
C VAL A 122 0.83 14.02 -3.70
N LEU A 123 1.61 13.32 -2.88
CA LEU A 123 3.08 13.34 -2.98
C LEU A 123 3.55 12.73 -4.31
N VAL A 124 2.97 11.61 -4.71
CA VAL A 124 3.23 11.00 -6.04
C VAL A 124 2.89 11.96 -7.16
N ALA A 125 1.72 12.64 -7.11
CA ALA A 125 1.32 13.62 -8.12
C ALA A 125 2.34 14.76 -8.25
N ARG A 126 2.80 15.32 -7.13
CA ARG A 126 3.81 16.38 -7.11
C ARG A 126 5.12 15.94 -7.75
N HIS A 127 5.64 14.78 -7.37
CA HIS A 127 6.86 14.24 -7.99
C HIS A 127 6.67 13.93 -9.47
N ALA A 128 5.51 13.39 -9.86
CA ALA A 128 5.20 13.14 -11.27
C ALA A 128 5.19 14.46 -12.08
N GLN A 129 4.56 15.52 -11.57
CA GLN A 129 4.54 16.85 -12.20
C GLN A 129 5.95 17.45 -12.28
N GLN A 130 6.71 17.39 -11.17
CA GLN A 130 8.08 17.93 -11.09
C GLN A 130 9.02 17.29 -12.11
N HIS A 131 8.86 16.02 -12.39
CA HIS A 131 9.73 15.25 -13.29
C HIS A 131 9.12 14.99 -14.67
N GLY A 132 7.96 15.57 -14.98
CA GLY A 132 7.30 15.40 -16.27
C GLY A 132 6.81 13.97 -16.54
N ILE A 133 6.61 13.16 -15.49
CA ILE A 133 6.14 11.77 -15.61
C ILE A 133 4.69 11.78 -16.05
N ARG A 134 4.40 11.15 -17.18
CA ARG A 134 3.05 10.98 -17.70
C ARG A 134 2.81 9.53 -18.08
N VAL A 135 1.63 9.03 -17.79
CA VAL A 135 1.18 7.69 -18.17
C VAL A 135 0.26 7.83 -19.38
N SER A 136 0.47 7.04 -20.43
CA SER A 136 -0.41 7.09 -21.58
C SER A 136 -1.77 6.47 -21.26
N GLU A 137 -2.84 7.07 -21.78
CA GLU A 137 -4.20 6.55 -21.63
C GLU A 137 -4.32 5.13 -22.18
N GLN A 138 -3.69 4.86 -23.33
CA GLN A 138 -3.66 3.52 -23.93
C GLN A 138 -3.08 2.47 -22.98
N ARG A 139 -2.06 2.82 -22.19
CA ARG A 139 -1.45 1.90 -21.22
C ARG A 139 -2.41 1.60 -20.07
N ILE A 140 -3.10 2.63 -19.58
CA ILE A 140 -4.09 2.48 -18.51
C ILE A 140 -5.24 1.60 -18.97
N GLU A 141 -5.80 1.87 -20.16
CA GLU A 141 -6.88 1.08 -20.75
C GLU A 141 -6.48 -0.38 -20.92
N ALA A 142 -5.33 -0.63 -21.56
CA ALA A 142 -4.89 -2.00 -21.83
C ALA A 142 -4.73 -2.82 -20.55
N LEU A 143 -4.21 -2.22 -19.47
CA LEU A 143 -4.06 -2.90 -18.18
C LEU A 143 -5.40 -3.07 -17.46
N ALA A 144 -6.27 -2.07 -17.49
CA ALA A 144 -7.60 -2.14 -16.89
C ALA A 144 -8.46 -3.21 -17.59
N GLU A 145 -8.44 -3.25 -18.93
CA GLU A 145 -9.15 -4.28 -19.71
C GLU A 145 -8.61 -5.69 -19.44
N ALA A 146 -7.27 -5.82 -19.28
CA ALA A 146 -6.66 -7.11 -18.96
C ALA A 146 -7.09 -7.59 -17.57
N GLU A 147 -7.14 -6.69 -16.58
CA GLU A 147 -7.60 -7.00 -15.23
C GLU A 147 -9.10 -7.35 -15.20
N GLU A 148 -9.94 -6.58 -15.91
CA GLU A 148 -11.36 -6.89 -16.04
C GLU A 148 -11.59 -8.27 -16.67
N ARG A 149 -10.87 -8.57 -17.75
CA ARG A 149 -10.98 -9.86 -18.45
C ARG A 149 -10.63 -11.01 -17.53
N SER A 150 -9.50 -10.92 -16.84
CA SER A 150 -9.06 -11.94 -15.88
C SER A 150 -10.08 -12.17 -14.77
N LEU A 151 -10.64 -11.07 -14.20
CA LEU A 151 -11.66 -11.20 -13.17
C LEU A 151 -12.96 -11.81 -13.69
N ARG A 152 -13.36 -11.50 -14.93
CA ARG A 152 -14.54 -12.13 -15.56
C ARG A 152 -14.35 -13.63 -15.76
N GLU A 153 -13.16 -14.03 -16.20
CA GLU A 153 -12.80 -15.45 -16.36
C GLU A 153 -12.87 -16.18 -15.01
N GLN A 154 -12.30 -15.61 -13.96
CA GLN A 154 -12.38 -16.19 -12.61
C GLN A 154 -13.83 -16.30 -12.10
N VAL A 155 -14.66 -15.26 -12.28
CA VAL A 155 -16.07 -15.30 -11.87
C VAL A 155 -16.83 -16.37 -12.62
N ALA A 156 -16.59 -16.52 -13.93
CA ALA A 156 -17.23 -17.55 -14.74
C ALA A 156 -16.81 -18.98 -14.33
N GLU A 157 -15.53 -19.18 -13.99
CA GLU A 157 -15.00 -20.47 -13.56
C GLU A 157 -15.45 -20.87 -12.16
N GLU A 158 -15.39 -19.92 -11.19
CA GLU A 158 -15.60 -20.24 -9.78
C GLU A 158 -17.08 -20.12 -9.35
N LEU A 159 -17.85 -19.23 -9.99
CA LEU A 159 -19.21 -18.86 -9.58
C LEU A 159 -20.29 -19.15 -10.64
N GLY A 160 -19.92 -19.82 -11.73
CA GLY A 160 -20.76 -20.39 -12.79
C GLY A 160 -22.06 -19.65 -13.17
N ASP A 161 -23.03 -19.66 -12.28
CA ASP A 161 -24.37 -19.09 -12.53
C ASP A 161 -24.49 -17.60 -12.21
N MET A 162 -23.44 -16.96 -11.65
CA MET A 162 -23.48 -15.56 -11.26
C MET A 162 -23.02 -14.67 -12.42
N SER A 163 -23.82 -13.67 -12.78
CA SER A 163 -23.38 -12.68 -13.76
C SER A 163 -22.29 -11.78 -13.16
N PHE A 164 -21.39 -11.29 -14.01
CA PHE A 164 -20.33 -10.38 -13.57
C PHE A 164 -20.88 -9.10 -12.93
N GLY A 165 -21.98 -8.56 -13.46
CA GLY A 165 -22.65 -7.37 -12.87
C GLY A 165 -23.18 -7.66 -11.47
N GLU A 166 -23.72 -8.86 -11.22
CA GLU A 166 -24.18 -9.28 -9.90
C GLU A 166 -23.00 -9.48 -8.93
N TYR A 167 -21.90 -10.06 -9.38
CA TYR A 167 -20.67 -10.20 -8.61
C TYR A 167 -20.14 -8.83 -8.16
N VAL A 168 -20.01 -7.88 -9.10
CA VAL A 168 -19.56 -6.52 -8.82
C VAL A 168 -20.49 -5.84 -7.81
N TRP A 169 -21.79 -5.99 -7.99
CA TRP A 169 -22.76 -5.43 -7.07
C TRP A 169 -22.65 -6.01 -5.64
N ARG A 170 -22.54 -7.33 -5.52
CA ARG A 170 -22.47 -8.01 -4.23
C ARG A 170 -21.17 -7.71 -3.48
N LEU A 171 -20.05 -7.64 -4.20
CA LEU A 171 -18.74 -7.50 -3.59
C LEU A 171 -18.34 -6.04 -3.36
N PHE A 172 -18.65 -5.16 -4.34
CA PHE A 172 -18.19 -3.76 -4.31
C PHE A 172 -19.32 -2.76 -4.04
N GLY A 173 -20.58 -3.18 -4.05
CA GLY A 173 -21.73 -2.31 -3.82
C GLY A 173 -21.96 -1.27 -4.93
N MET A 174 -21.45 -1.50 -6.13
CA MET A 174 -21.51 -0.54 -7.25
C MET A 174 -21.95 -1.20 -8.55
N ARG A 175 -22.44 -0.40 -9.49
CA ARG A 175 -22.77 -0.89 -10.84
C ARG A 175 -21.49 -1.14 -11.64
N GLU A 176 -21.57 -2.05 -12.60
CA GLU A 176 -20.44 -2.45 -13.44
C GLU A 176 -19.74 -1.28 -14.13
N GLN A 177 -20.50 -0.29 -14.64
CA GLN A 177 -19.92 0.90 -15.27
C GLN A 177 -19.11 1.73 -14.27
N ALA A 178 -19.62 1.97 -13.06
CA ALA A 178 -18.90 2.69 -12.01
C ALA A 178 -17.68 1.91 -11.54
N TRP A 179 -17.77 0.58 -11.48
CA TRP A 179 -16.65 -0.27 -11.16
C TRP A 179 -15.53 -0.18 -12.20
N ARG A 180 -15.86 -0.20 -13.51
CA ARG A 180 -14.88 0.00 -14.59
C ARG A 180 -14.18 1.36 -14.48
N ALA A 181 -14.92 2.43 -14.25
CA ALA A 181 -14.33 3.76 -14.05
C ALA A 181 -13.37 3.76 -12.85
N SER A 182 -13.79 3.15 -11.74
CA SER A 182 -12.94 2.95 -10.55
C SER A 182 -11.72 2.08 -10.83
N LEU A 183 -11.82 1.05 -11.68
CA LEU A 183 -10.71 0.20 -12.07
C LEU A 183 -9.66 1.00 -12.87
N ARG A 184 -10.09 1.79 -13.86
CA ARG A 184 -9.21 2.67 -14.64
C ARG A 184 -8.44 3.64 -13.74
N LEU A 185 -9.15 4.27 -12.80
CA LEU A 185 -8.53 5.19 -11.82
C LEU A 185 -7.47 4.46 -10.97
N ARG A 186 -7.81 3.32 -10.39
CA ARG A 186 -6.84 2.53 -9.59
C ARG A 186 -5.64 2.07 -10.42
N THR A 187 -5.85 1.74 -11.69
CA THR A 187 -4.77 1.38 -12.61
C THR A 187 -3.85 2.56 -12.87
N ALA A 188 -4.41 3.76 -13.11
CA ALA A 188 -3.63 4.99 -13.25
C ALA A 188 -2.83 5.30 -11.98
N GLN A 189 -3.46 5.22 -10.80
CA GLN A 189 -2.79 5.42 -9.51
C GLN A 189 -1.60 4.47 -9.33
N ARG A 190 -1.78 3.18 -9.57
CA ARG A 190 -0.71 2.18 -9.47
C ARG A 190 0.44 2.45 -10.43
N LEU A 191 0.15 2.86 -11.66
CA LEU A 191 1.18 3.18 -12.65
C LEU A 191 1.98 4.42 -12.23
N TYR A 192 1.32 5.51 -11.83
CA TYR A 192 2.01 6.70 -11.34
C TYR A 192 2.87 6.39 -10.12
N GLN A 193 2.33 5.67 -9.15
CA GLN A 193 3.09 5.23 -7.97
C GLN A 193 4.34 4.43 -8.38
N GLY A 194 4.16 3.44 -9.26
CA GLY A 194 5.25 2.62 -9.77
C GLY A 194 6.32 3.43 -10.48
N TYR A 195 5.92 4.26 -11.42
CA TYR A 195 6.81 5.08 -12.23
C TYR A 195 7.59 6.09 -11.39
N VAL A 196 6.92 6.82 -10.52
CA VAL A 196 7.58 7.80 -9.65
C VAL A 196 8.58 7.12 -8.74
N LEU A 197 8.21 6.03 -8.07
CA LEU A 197 9.11 5.33 -7.16
C LEU A 197 10.34 4.75 -7.89
N ARG A 198 10.15 4.12 -9.05
CA ARG A 198 11.26 3.54 -9.82
C ARG A 198 12.14 4.62 -10.44
N TYR A 199 11.54 5.69 -10.98
CA TYR A 199 12.29 6.80 -11.55
C TYR A 199 13.15 7.52 -10.51
N LEU A 200 12.60 7.82 -9.34
CA LEU A 200 13.37 8.45 -8.26
C LEU A 200 14.46 7.50 -7.74
N ALA A 201 14.14 6.20 -7.61
CA ALA A 201 15.15 5.22 -7.23
C ALA A 201 16.30 5.10 -8.25
N LEU A 202 16.03 5.34 -9.53
CA LEU A 202 17.03 5.34 -10.59
C LEU A 202 17.89 6.60 -10.57
N ARG A 203 17.34 7.74 -10.15
CA ARG A 203 18.06 9.01 -10.04
C ARG A 203 18.93 9.12 -8.79
N GLU A 204 18.69 8.29 -7.79
CA GLU A 204 19.43 8.29 -6.52
C GLU A 204 20.60 7.31 -6.58
N ASP A 205 21.73 7.72 -5.98
CA ASP A 205 22.79 6.78 -5.65
C ASP A 205 22.23 5.66 -4.79
N ARG A 206 22.50 4.42 -5.17
CA ARG A 206 22.06 3.24 -4.42
C ARG A 206 23.20 2.30 -4.16
N VAL A 207 23.20 1.76 -2.97
CA VAL A 207 24.20 0.77 -2.56
C VAL A 207 23.53 -0.50 -2.09
N ARG A 208 24.19 -1.62 -2.35
CA ARG A 208 23.87 -2.93 -1.78
C ARG A 208 25.06 -3.38 -0.97
N VAL A 209 24.83 -3.65 0.31
CA VAL A 209 25.92 -3.95 1.23
C VAL A 209 25.64 -5.19 2.06
N ARG A 210 26.71 -5.74 2.60
CA ARG A 210 26.68 -6.60 3.77
C ARG A 210 27.26 -5.82 4.95
N PHE A 211 26.78 -6.08 6.15
CA PHE A 211 27.34 -5.50 7.36
C PHE A 211 27.48 -6.53 8.46
N LEU A 212 28.36 -6.22 9.38
CA LEU A 212 28.60 -7.01 10.58
C LEU A 212 28.59 -6.08 11.79
N VAL A 213 27.96 -6.54 12.86
CA VAL A 213 27.94 -5.85 14.16
C VAL A 213 28.54 -6.74 15.21
N ASN A 214 29.47 -6.22 16.00
CA ASN A 214 30.05 -6.94 17.12
C ASN A 214 30.38 -6.01 18.28
N LYS A 215 30.36 -6.51 19.51
CA LYS A 215 30.76 -5.75 20.71
C LYS A 215 32.27 -5.54 20.81
N ASP A 216 33.03 -6.44 20.20
CA ASP A 216 34.50 -6.43 20.26
C ASP A 216 35.11 -5.83 18.99
N ARG A 217 35.88 -4.73 19.17
CA ARG A 217 36.62 -4.07 18.12
C ARG A 217 37.64 -5.01 17.45
N ALA A 218 38.30 -5.87 18.23
CA ALA A 218 39.32 -6.77 17.71
C ALA A 218 38.72 -7.76 16.70
N VAL A 219 37.53 -8.30 17.01
CA VAL A 219 36.77 -9.14 16.09
C VAL A 219 36.38 -8.38 14.81
N ALA A 220 35.89 -7.14 14.95
CA ALA A 220 35.57 -6.32 13.80
C ALA A 220 36.79 -6.03 12.93
N GLN A 221 37.95 -5.76 13.54
CA GLN A 221 39.20 -5.55 12.81
C GLN A 221 39.67 -6.84 12.09
N GLU A 222 39.60 -7.99 12.77
CA GLU A 222 39.96 -9.28 12.18
C GLU A 222 39.10 -9.58 10.94
N VAL A 223 37.80 -9.20 10.96
CA VAL A 223 36.93 -9.31 9.77
C VAL A 223 37.47 -8.50 8.62
N VAL A 224 37.79 -7.21 8.84
CA VAL A 224 38.33 -6.34 7.81
C VAL A 224 39.63 -6.91 7.22
N ASP A 225 40.55 -7.36 8.09
CA ASP A 225 41.83 -7.90 7.64
C ASP A 225 41.64 -9.17 6.78
N LYS A 226 40.74 -10.06 7.18
CA LYS A 226 40.41 -11.27 6.41
C LYS A 226 39.74 -10.95 5.08
N VAL A 227 38.82 -10.00 5.03
CA VAL A 227 38.17 -9.59 3.78
C VAL A 227 39.18 -8.97 2.81
N LYS A 228 40.12 -8.15 3.32
CA LYS A 228 41.18 -7.56 2.48
C LYS A 228 42.09 -8.61 1.83
N VAL A 229 42.20 -9.80 2.42
CA VAL A 229 42.97 -10.94 1.82
C VAL A 229 42.06 -11.94 1.09
N GLY A 230 40.81 -11.57 0.81
CA GLY A 230 39.90 -12.35 -0.04
C GLY A 230 38.97 -13.32 0.67
N ALA A 231 38.82 -13.25 2.00
CA ALA A 231 37.82 -14.05 2.69
C ALA A 231 36.40 -13.57 2.38
N ASP A 232 35.47 -14.53 2.29
CA ASP A 232 34.06 -14.22 2.05
C ASP A 232 33.40 -13.53 3.26
N PHE A 233 32.94 -12.29 3.04
CA PHE A 233 32.29 -11.50 4.09
C PHE A 233 31.03 -12.17 4.63
N ALA A 234 30.24 -12.86 3.79
CA ALA A 234 28.99 -13.50 4.24
C ALA A 234 29.28 -14.60 5.28
N THR A 235 30.32 -15.39 5.04
CA THR A 235 30.77 -16.43 5.98
C THR A 235 31.24 -15.84 7.30
N LEU A 236 31.98 -14.71 7.25
CA LEU A 236 32.45 -14.00 8.43
C LEU A 236 31.28 -13.39 9.23
N ALA A 237 30.31 -12.79 8.55
CA ALA A 237 29.10 -12.24 9.17
C ALA A 237 28.26 -13.33 9.83
N LEU A 238 28.06 -14.47 9.17
CA LEU A 238 27.35 -15.61 9.74
C LEU A 238 27.98 -16.08 11.07
N ARG A 239 29.30 -16.06 11.13
CA ARG A 239 30.09 -16.55 12.27
C ARG A 239 30.16 -15.53 13.42
N TRP A 240 30.36 -14.25 13.13
CA TRP A 240 30.77 -13.26 14.12
C TRP A 240 29.81 -12.08 14.31
N SER A 241 28.80 -11.91 13.43
CA SER A 241 27.83 -10.84 13.63
C SER A 241 26.84 -11.17 14.73
N GLU A 242 26.53 -10.17 15.56
CA GLU A 242 25.48 -10.22 16.59
C GLU A 242 24.12 -9.81 16.05
N ASP A 243 24.06 -9.30 14.80
CA ASP A 243 22.81 -8.87 14.15
C ASP A 243 22.02 -10.05 13.57
N PRO A 244 20.66 -10.03 13.61
CA PRO A 244 19.82 -11.07 13.03
C PRO A 244 20.08 -11.34 11.54
N THR A 245 20.49 -10.34 10.76
CA THR A 245 20.81 -10.50 9.33
C THR A 245 22.03 -11.39 9.06
N ARG A 246 22.77 -11.78 10.11
CA ARG A 246 23.89 -12.74 9.99
C ARG A 246 23.48 -14.02 9.25
N ARG A 247 22.22 -14.45 9.38
CA ARG A 247 21.69 -15.65 8.71
C ARG A 247 21.76 -15.55 7.19
N ASP A 248 21.65 -14.29 6.67
CA ASP A 248 21.77 -13.95 5.27
C ASP A 248 23.16 -13.37 4.93
N GLY A 249 24.16 -13.65 5.81
CA GLY A 249 25.52 -13.13 5.67
C GLY A 249 25.60 -11.61 5.81
N GLY A 250 24.73 -11.00 6.64
CA GLY A 250 24.70 -9.56 6.88
C GLY A 250 24.13 -8.74 5.72
N LEU A 251 23.38 -9.34 4.80
CA LEU A 251 22.85 -8.68 3.61
C LEU A 251 21.75 -7.67 3.98
N LEU A 252 21.88 -6.44 3.45
CA LEU A 252 20.78 -5.45 3.45
C LEU A 252 20.16 -5.35 2.05
N PRO A 253 18.86 -5.07 1.96
CA PRO A 253 18.22 -4.67 0.70
C PRO A 253 18.94 -3.44 0.11
N PRO A 254 18.93 -3.23 -1.21
CA PRO A 254 19.48 -2.01 -1.82
C PRO A 254 18.78 -0.77 -1.25
N PHE A 255 19.57 0.26 -0.89
CA PHE A 255 19.04 1.50 -0.30
C PHE A 255 19.72 2.74 -0.86
N GLY A 256 19.03 3.89 -0.80
CA GLY A 256 19.52 5.22 -1.14
C GLY A 256 20.04 5.98 0.09
N GLU A 257 20.55 7.20 -0.12
CA GLU A 257 21.19 8.03 0.94
C GLU A 257 20.28 8.35 2.12
N GLY A 258 18.96 8.37 1.92
CA GLY A 258 17.98 8.61 2.98
C GLY A 258 17.80 7.46 3.99
N PHE A 259 18.47 6.34 3.80
CA PHE A 259 18.33 5.18 4.69
C PHE A 259 18.98 5.41 6.05
N ARG A 260 18.17 5.38 7.11
CA ARG A 260 18.61 5.62 8.48
C ARG A 260 19.15 4.35 9.15
N HIS A 261 20.35 3.97 8.77
CA HIS A 261 21.06 2.85 9.37
C HIS A 261 22.51 3.24 9.62
N PRO A 262 23.17 2.83 10.71
CA PRO A 262 24.57 3.16 10.95
C PRO A 262 25.51 2.82 9.80
N ALA A 263 25.25 1.74 9.08
CA ALA A 263 26.03 1.32 7.92
C ALA A 263 25.91 2.28 6.73
N ALA A 264 24.78 3.03 6.57
CA ALA A 264 24.48 3.78 5.37
C ALA A 264 25.56 4.83 5.03
N ARG A 265 25.92 5.67 5.98
CA ARG A 265 26.92 6.75 5.76
C ARG A 265 28.25 6.20 5.24
N ARG A 266 28.69 5.04 5.71
CA ARG A 266 29.95 4.41 5.28
C ARG A 266 29.80 3.70 3.95
N ALA A 267 28.62 3.17 3.66
CA ALA A 267 28.33 2.43 2.43
C ALA A 267 28.58 3.27 1.16
N PHE A 268 28.07 4.51 1.15
CA PHE A 268 28.21 5.42 -0.01
C PHE A 268 29.65 5.90 -0.27
N ALA A 269 30.54 5.77 0.71
CA ALA A 269 31.97 6.08 0.55
C ALA A 269 32.76 4.90 -0.05
N LEU A 270 32.12 3.72 -0.25
CA LEU A 270 32.78 2.51 -0.74
C LEU A 270 32.48 2.28 -2.21
N GLN A 271 33.49 1.78 -2.93
CA GLN A 271 33.29 1.17 -4.23
C GLN A 271 32.87 -0.30 -4.07
N ALA A 272 32.28 -0.89 -5.13
CA ALA A 272 31.95 -2.31 -5.14
C ALA A 272 33.18 -3.17 -4.82
N GLY A 273 33.03 -4.13 -3.93
CA GLY A 273 34.15 -4.96 -3.40
C GLY A 273 34.93 -4.29 -2.24
N GLY A 274 34.63 -3.05 -1.91
CA GLY A 274 35.29 -2.33 -0.82
C GLY A 274 34.75 -2.70 0.56
N VAL A 275 35.62 -2.67 1.57
CA VAL A 275 35.30 -2.85 2.99
C VAL A 275 35.75 -1.62 3.77
N CYS A 276 34.91 -1.11 4.70
CA CYS A 276 35.30 -0.01 5.55
C CYS A 276 36.09 -0.48 6.78
N GLU A 277 36.88 0.43 7.36
CA GLU A 277 37.46 0.21 8.69
C GLU A 277 36.34 0.10 9.74
N PRO A 278 36.57 -0.64 10.85
CA PRO A 278 35.61 -0.74 11.92
C PRO A 278 35.27 0.63 12.49
N PHE A 279 33.98 0.92 12.67
CA PHE A 279 33.52 2.14 13.30
C PHE A 279 32.48 1.84 14.37
N GLU A 280 32.41 2.71 15.35
CA GLU A 280 31.47 2.57 16.46
C GLU A 280 30.19 3.34 16.18
N ALA A 281 29.04 2.70 16.48
CA ALA A 281 27.73 3.33 16.41
C ALA A 281 26.79 2.78 17.50
N ASP A 282 25.71 3.51 17.77
CA ASP A 282 24.65 3.03 18.64
C ASP A 282 23.84 1.93 17.94
N TRP A 283 23.57 0.85 18.66
CA TRP A 283 22.77 -0.27 18.21
C TRP A 283 21.92 -0.81 19.35
N GLY A 284 20.64 -0.49 19.32
CA GLY A 284 19.71 -0.93 20.38
C GLY A 284 19.99 -0.33 21.75
N GLY A 285 20.55 0.89 21.82
CA GLY A 285 20.92 1.58 23.06
C GLY A 285 22.31 1.21 23.60
N GLU A 286 23.08 0.41 22.86
CA GLU A 286 24.44 0.04 23.21
C GLU A 286 25.43 0.40 22.09
N ARG A 287 26.65 0.77 22.48
CA ARG A 287 27.73 1.00 21.50
C ARG A 287 28.24 -0.31 20.96
N ARG A 288 28.30 -0.41 19.61
CA ARG A 288 28.76 -1.58 18.89
C ARG A 288 29.70 -1.20 17.77
N TRP A 289 30.54 -2.15 17.36
CA TRP A 289 31.44 -2.01 16.23
C TRP A 289 30.82 -2.55 14.98
N PHE A 290 30.87 -1.76 13.93
CA PHE A 290 30.33 -2.07 12.61
C PHE A 290 31.43 -2.24 11.59
N VAL A 291 31.25 -3.17 10.66
CA VAL A 291 32.01 -3.29 9.41
C VAL A 291 31.02 -3.38 8.27
N VAL A 292 31.24 -2.63 7.21
CA VAL A 292 30.41 -2.62 6.00
C VAL A 292 31.24 -3.08 4.81
N TYR A 293 30.68 -3.97 4.04
CA TYR A 293 31.23 -4.45 2.77
C TYR A 293 30.28 -4.11 1.63
N CYS A 294 30.74 -3.37 0.64
CA CYS A 294 29.94 -2.93 -0.50
C CYS A 294 29.91 -4.03 -1.56
N LEU A 295 28.71 -4.56 -1.85
CA LEU A 295 28.49 -5.50 -2.94
C LEU A 295 28.33 -4.79 -4.26
N GLU A 296 27.60 -3.66 -4.25
CA GLU A 296 27.25 -2.92 -5.45
C GLU A 296 27.03 -1.45 -5.08
N HIS A 297 27.56 -0.57 -5.90
CA HIS A 297 27.32 0.86 -5.84
C HIS A 297 26.85 1.32 -7.22
N ARG A 298 25.59 1.70 -7.32
CA ARG A 298 24.98 2.23 -8.54
C ARG A 298 24.83 3.74 -8.38
N PRO A 299 25.57 4.52 -9.13
CA PRO A 299 25.39 5.96 -9.15
C PRO A 299 24.01 6.31 -9.72
N GLY A 300 23.40 7.35 -9.19
CA GLY A 300 22.15 7.90 -9.71
C GLY A 300 22.33 8.40 -11.15
N ARG A 301 21.28 8.27 -11.95
CA ARG A 301 21.28 8.68 -13.37
C ARG A 301 20.44 9.95 -13.52
N ASP A 302 21.08 11.03 -13.98
CA ASP A 302 20.36 12.26 -14.33
C ASP A 302 19.87 12.19 -15.79
N VAL A 303 18.73 11.54 -15.98
CA VAL A 303 18.11 11.31 -17.28
C VAL A 303 16.63 11.71 -17.23
N ALA A 304 16.07 12.13 -18.37
CA ALA A 304 14.63 12.39 -18.48
C ALA A 304 13.83 11.08 -18.36
N PHE A 305 12.61 11.17 -17.83
CA PHE A 305 11.73 10.00 -17.66
C PHE A 305 11.48 9.26 -18.98
N ASP A 306 11.20 9.99 -20.07
CA ASP A 306 10.90 9.38 -21.37
C ASP A 306 12.05 8.53 -21.92
N ALA A 307 13.28 8.84 -21.55
CA ALA A 307 14.45 8.06 -21.98
C ALA A 307 14.62 6.72 -21.25
N VAL A 308 13.91 6.52 -20.14
CA VAL A 308 14.01 5.34 -19.27
C VAL A 308 12.66 4.67 -18.98
N CYS A 309 11.59 5.14 -19.59
CA CYS A 309 10.24 4.64 -19.37
C CYS A 309 10.14 3.13 -19.62
N ASP A 310 10.69 2.64 -20.74
CA ASP A 310 10.66 1.21 -21.08
C ASP A 310 11.48 0.36 -20.09
N GLU A 311 12.61 0.91 -19.62
CA GLU A 311 13.43 0.26 -18.57
C GLU A 311 12.67 0.14 -17.26
N ILE A 312 11.94 1.20 -16.87
CA ILE A 312 11.12 1.23 -15.66
C ILE A 312 9.93 0.28 -15.80
N ASP A 313 9.30 0.22 -16.97
CA ASP A 313 8.22 -0.73 -17.23
C ASP A 313 8.70 -2.18 -17.07
N ALA A 314 9.85 -2.53 -17.63
CA ALA A 314 10.43 -3.85 -17.47
C ALA A 314 10.76 -4.17 -16.01
N ASP A 315 11.34 -3.19 -15.28
CA ASP A 315 11.64 -3.35 -13.86
C ASP A 315 10.39 -3.56 -13.01
N LEU A 316 9.30 -2.84 -13.29
CA LEU A 316 8.03 -2.98 -12.58
C LEU A 316 7.36 -4.34 -12.81
N VAL A 317 7.57 -4.95 -13.98
CA VAL A 317 7.10 -6.31 -14.29
C VAL A 317 7.86 -7.34 -13.44
N GLU A 318 9.18 -7.22 -13.36
CA GLU A 318 10.02 -8.15 -12.59
C GLU A 318 9.92 -7.92 -11.08
N ARG A 319 9.81 -6.68 -10.68
CA ARG A 319 9.83 -6.22 -9.27
C ARG A 319 8.71 -5.21 -9.01
N PRO A 320 7.47 -5.66 -8.82
CA PRO A 320 6.37 -4.79 -8.44
C PRO A 320 6.68 -3.99 -7.18
N VAL A 321 6.12 -2.78 -7.08
CA VAL A 321 6.27 -1.95 -5.88
C VAL A 321 5.68 -2.66 -4.68
N THR A 322 6.46 -2.74 -3.61
CA THR A 322 6.03 -3.38 -2.36
C THR A 322 5.43 -2.37 -1.38
N PRO A 323 4.55 -2.80 -0.47
CA PRO A 323 4.04 -1.93 0.60
C PRO A 323 5.14 -1.33 1.48
N LEU A 324 6.26 -2.03 1.65
CA LEU A 324 7.41 -1.54 2.40
C LEU A 324 8.10 -0.36 1.68
N GLU A 325 8.27 -0.46 0.37
CA GLU A 325 8.81 0.64 -0.44
C GLU A 325 7.89 1.86 -0.40
N THR A 326 6.59 1.66 -0.61
CA THR A 326 5.58 2.74 -0.48
C THR A 326 5.68 3.44 0.87
N THR A 327 5.72 2.67 1.96
CA THR A 327 5.83 3.22 3.32
C THR A 327 7.13 4.00 3.50
N ALA A 328 8.26 3.48 3.04
CA ALA A 328 9.57 4.13 3.16
C ALA A 328 9.62 5.48 2.42
N TYR A 329 9.11 5.53 1.18
CA TYR A 329 9.02 6.78 0.42
C TYR A 329 8.04 7.76 1.04
N THR A 330 6.86 7.32 1.49
CA THR A 330 5.89 8.19 2.17
C THR A 330 6.48 8.84 3.41
N MET A 331 7.16 8.06 4.26
CA MET A 331 7.80 8.58 5.47
C MET A 331 8.93 9.58 5.16
N ARG A 332 9.66 9.36 4.07
CA ARG A 332 10.71 10.27 3.62
C ARG A 332 10.11 11.57 3.11
N TRP A 333 9.18 11.53 2.17
CA TRP A 333 8.55 12.70 1.54
C TRP A 333 7.76 13.54 2.53
N ARG A 334 7.05 12.92 3.48
CA ARG A 334 6.37 13.66 4.56
C ARG A 334 7.31 14.55 5.36
N ARG A 335 8.56 14.13 5.55
CA ARG A 335 9.56 14.94 6.23
C ARG A 335 10.15 16.02 5.35
N GLU A 336 10.40 15.70 4.08
CA GLU A 336 10.98 16.63 3.11
C GLU A 336 10.00 17.78 2.76
N GLU A 337 8.71 17.47 2.70
CA GLU A 337 7.65 18.41 2.35
C GLU A 337 6.88 18.97 3.57
N GLU A 338 7.37 18.75 4.79
CA GLU A 338 6.77 19.25 6.03
C GLU A 338 5.26 18.95 6.15
N VAL A 339 4.85 17.74 5.76
CA VAL A 339 3.44 17.34 5.79
C VAL A 339 2.93 17.25 7.23
N GLU A 340 2.10 18.21 7.63
CA GLU A 340 1.40 18.19 8.90
C GLU A 340 0.09 17.40 8.78
N THR A 341 -0.01 16.29 9.49
CA THR A 341 -1.31 15.65 9.75
C THR A 341 -1.90 16.26 11.02
N ARG A 342 -3.00 16.98 10.90
CA ARG A 342 -3.74 17.46 12.07
C ARG A 342 -4.43 16.27 12.72
N GLU A 343 -4.02 15.90 13.92
CA GLU A 343 -4.81 14.98 14.75
C GLU A 343 -6.19 15.60 14.97
N ALA A 344 -7.23 14.78 14.84
CA ALA A 344 -8.58 15.22 15.21
C ALA A 344 -8.52 15.74 16.64
N SER A 345 -8.87 17.02 16.82
CA SER A 345 -8.91 17.67 18.14
C SER A 345 -9.73 16.78 19.08
N LYS A 346 -9.13 16.45 20.22
CA LYS A 346 -9.80 15.69 21.30
C LYS A 346 -11.00 16.43 21.84
#